data_1a24dedb648a47f811276877ed419563
#
_entry.id   1a24dedb648a47f811276877ed419563
#
_cell.length_a   1.000
_cell.length_b   1.000
_cell.length_c   1.000
_cell.angle_alpha   90.00
_cell.angle_beta   90.00
_cell.angle_gamma   90.00
#
_symmetry.space_group_name_H-M   'P 1'
#
loop_
_entity.id
_entity.type
_entity.pdbx_description
1 polymer ?
#
loop_
_entity_poly.entity_id
_entity_poly.type
_entity_poly.pdbx_seq_one_letter_code
_entity_poly.pdbx_strand_id
1 'polypeptide(L)'
;MKPASSSAAAVASAFDRMAWTYDQVFTESVVGRAQRGIVRRELGRSFRSVRRVLELNCGTGEDALYLSSRGVEVLACDASREMIAVSRRKAALAGGEAVFLVLATESIRELAGKAPFDGVFSNFSGLNCVPDMSGLAEDLSRLVAPRARLLLCVSGRCCLWELAWYLGKGLPAKAFRRLRGAVTARIEGREFPVLYPTIRQWRSRFRPFFALRRVRAVGLFVPPTYVEGWARRRPRTVAALARLDRRFGAWPLLRGLGDHLLLEFERT
;
A
#
# COMPACT_ATOMS: atom_id res chain seq x y z
N MET A 1 19.50 -7.26 20.00
CA MET A 1 18.54 -7.29 18.90
C MET A 1 18.31 -5.85 18.43
N LYS A 2 19.07 -5.37 17.44
CA LYS A 2 19.00 -4.01 16.87
C LYS A 2 19.23 -4.04 15.35
N PRO A 3 18.25 -4.41 14.52
CA PRO A 3 18.26 -3.86 13.17
C PRO A 3 16.91 -3.25 12.70
N ALA A 4 15.79 -3.43 13.43
CA ALA A 4 14.51 -2.88 12.96
C ALA A 4 14.50 -1.34 12.92
N SER A 5 15.10 -0.66 13.89
CA SER A 5 15.13 0.81 13.94
C SER A 5 15.95 1.46 12.82
N SER A 6 17.00 0.80 12.32
CA SER A 6 17.86 1.34 11.24
C SER A 6 17.18 1.25 9.86
N SER A 7 16.41 0.19 9.60
CA SER A 7 15.68 0.02 8.33
C SER A 7 14.52 1.01 8.21
N ALA A 8 13.68 1.12 9.24
CA ALA A 8 12.58 2.09 9.25
C ALA A 8 13.07 3.54 9.10
N ALA A 9 14.17 3.90 9.77
CA ALA A 9 14.79 5.21 9.64
C ALA A 9 15.33 5.49 8.22
N ALA A 10 15.93 4.48 7.57
CA ALA A 10 16.41 4.63 6.19
C ALA A 10 15.24 4.82 5.21
N VAL A 11 14.17 4.07 5.38
CA VAL A 11 12.92 4.22 4.59
C VAL A 11 12.34 5.62 4.81
N ALA A 12 12.13 6.03 6.05
CA ALA A 12 11.60 7.35 6.38
C ALA A 12 12.41 8.49 5.75
N SER A 13 13.75 8.44 5.90
CA SER A 13 14.66 9.44 5.31
C SER A 13 14.62 9.49 3.78
N ALA A 14 14.38 8.36 3.10
CA ALA A 14 14.22 8.32 1.65
C ALA A 14 12.91 9.02 1.23
N PHE A 15 11.82 8.76 1.93
CA PHE A 15 10.52 9.34 1.65
C PHE A 15 10.40 10.81 2.09
N ASP A 16 11.13 11.25 3.14
CA ASP A 16 11.20 12.67 3.52
C ASP A 16 11.63 13.55 2.34
N ARG A 17 12.63 13.11 1.56
CA ARG A 17 13.17 13.90 0.43
C ARG A 17 12.20 14.06 -0.73
N MET A 18 11.32 13.10 -0.93
CA MET A 18 10.38 13.14 -2.05
C MET A 18 8.95 13.56 -1.65
N ALA A 19 8.68 13.80 -0.37
CA ALA A 19 7.33 14.03 0.15
C ALA A 19 6.59 15.16 -0.58
N TRP A 20 7.26 16.27 -0.82
CA TRP A 20 6.68 17.47 -1.43
C TRP A 20 6.41 17.35 -2.94
N THR A 21 7.05 16.40 -3.61
CA THR A 21 6.85 16.11 -5.04
C THR A 21 6.07 14.81 -5.28
N TYR A 22 5.83 14.03 -4.23
CA TYR A 22 5.23 12.71 -4.32
C TYR A 22 3.86 12.71 -5.02
N ASP A 23 3.01 13.68 -4.68
CA ASP A 23 1.68 13.75 -5.27
C ASP A 23 1.75 14.01 -6.78
N GLN A 24 2.63 14.89 -7.24
CA GLN A 24 2.82 15.17 -8.67
C GLN A 24 3.33 13.94 -9.44
N VAL A 25 4.26 13.18 -8.81
CA VAL A 25 4.90 12.02 -9.46
C VAL A 25 3.98 10.81 -9.46
N PHE A 26 3.26 10.58 -8.37
CA PHE A 26 2.45 9.36 -8.18
C PHE A 26 0.96 9.64 -8.10
N THR A 27 0.49 10.39 -7.10
CA THR A 27 -0.94 10.56 -6.80
C THR A 27 -1.71 11.17 -7.98
N GLU A 28 -1.16 12.19 -8.62
CA GLU A 28 -1.76 12.93 -9.73
C GLU A 28 -1.48 12.29 -11.10
N SER A 29 -0.61 11.29 -11.17
CA SER A 29 -0.32 10.60 -12.42
C SER A 29 -1.56 9.85 -12.94
N VAL A 30 -1.63 9.64 -14.25
CA VAL A 30 -2.73 8.90 -14.90
C VAL A 30 -2.76 7.46 -14.38
N VAL A 31 -1.58 6.85 -14.23
CA VAL A 31 -1.42 5.50 -13.70
C VAL A 31 -1.82 5.45 -12.23
N GLY A 32 -1.29 6.37 -11.41
CA GLY A 32 -1.58 6.42 -9.96
C GLY A 32 -3.08 6.57 -9.68
N ARG A 33 -3.75 7.51 -10.38
CA ARG A 33 -5.21 7.67 -10.28
C ARG A 33 -5.96 6.41 -10.70
N ALA A 34 -5.55 5.74 -11.78
CA ALA A 34 -6.21 4.54 -12.25
C ALA A 34 -6.07 3.38 -11.25
N GLN A 35 -4.88 3.11 -10.74
CA GLN A 35 -4.63 2.07 -9.73
C GLN A 35 -5.31 2.39 -8.41
N ARG A 36 -5.22 3.64 -7.92
CA ARG A 36 -5.91 4.08 -6.70
C ARG A 36 -7.43 3.97 -6.82
N GLY A 37 -7.99 4.27 -7.99
CA GLY A 37 -9.43 4.09 -8.25
C GLY A 37 -9.89 2.63 -8.13
N ILE A 38 -9.04 1.65 -8.47
CA ILE A 38 -9.32 0.23 -8.25
C ILE A 38 -9.33 -0.09 -6.74
N VAL A 39 -8.31 0.39 -6.01
CA VAL A 39 -8.20 0.19 -4.55
C VAL A 39 -9.38 0.84 -3.82
N ARG A 40 -9.72 2.10 -4.11
CA ARG A 40 -10.83 2.83 -3.49
C ARG A 40 -12.19 2.16 -3.70
N ARG A 41 -12.41 1.53 -4.86
CA ARG A 41 -13.62 0.75 -5.10
C ARG A 41 -13.72 -0.45 -4.15
N GLU A 42 -12.64 -1.20 -3.97
CA GLU A 42 -12.62 -2.33 -3.05
C GLU A 42 -12.68 -1.87 -1.58
N LEU A 43 -12.05 -0.74 -1.26
CA LEU A 43 -12.14 -0.10 0.05
C LEU A 43 -13.59 0.25 0.39
N GLY A 44 -14.31 0.92 -0.53
CA GLY A 44 -15.74 1.23 -0.34
C GLY A 44 -16.62 0.00 -0.23
N ARG A 45 -16.22 -1.16 -0.79
CA ARG A 45 -16.92 -2.42 -0.61
C ARG A 45 -16.63 -3.07 0.74
N SER A 46 -15.34 -3.15 1.11
CA SER A 46 -14.88 -3.85 2.32
C SER A 46 -15.18 -3.06 3.59
N PHE A 47 -15.22 -1.72 3.51
CA PHE A 47 -15.40 -0.82 4.65
C PHE A 47 -16.78 -0.17 4.75
N ARG A 48 -17.83 -0.81 4.18
CA ARG A 48 -19.20 -0.25 4.23
C ARG A 48 -19.73 0.05 5.63
N SER A 49 -19.37 -0.78 6.60
CA SER A 49 -19.78 -0.67 8.01
C SER A 49 -18.64 -0.28 8.94
N VAL A 50 -17.49 0.06 8.40
CA VAL A 50 -16.32 0.48 9.16
C VAL A 50 -16.46 1.96 9.50
N ARG A 51 -16.36 2.28 10.79
CA ARG A 51 -16.47 3.66 11.30
C ARG A 51 -15.12 4.25 11.66
N ARG A 52 -14.19 3.41 12.11
CA ARG A 52 -12.89 3.82 12.64
C ARG A 52 -11.75 3.03 12.00
N VAL A 53 -10.87 3.71 11.30
CA VAL A 53 -9.79 3.10 10.51
C VAL A 53 -8.42 3.54 11.04
N LEU A 54 -7.51 2.56 11.15
CA LEU A 54 -6.08 2.81 11.25
C LEU A 54 -5.47 2.69 9.84
N GLU A 55 -4.90 3.77 9.32
CA GLU A 55 -4.13 3.74 8.08
C GLU A 55 -2.64 3.70 8.37
N LEU A 56 -1.97 2.67 7.85
CA LEU A 56 -0.52 2.48 7.95
C LEU A 56 0.17 2.97 6.68
N ASN A 57 1.35 3.56 6.83
CA ASN A 57 2.15 4.07 5.70
C ASN A 57 1.33 5.02 4.82
N CYS A 58 0.66 5.99 5.43
CA CYS A 58 -0.33 6.85 4.77
C CYS A 58 0.28 7.82 3.74
N GLY A 59 1.61 7.98 3.73
CA GLY A 59 2.29 8.91 2.86
C GLY A 59 1.73 10.33 3.00
N THR A 60 1.37 10.95 1.90
CA THR A 60 0.78 12.30 1.84
C THR A 60 -0.71 12.36 2.24
N GLY A 61 -1.27 11.30 2.84
CA GLY A 61 -2.61 11.27 3.42
C GLY A 61 -3.77 11.21 2.43
N GLU A 62 -3.53 10.88 1.19
CA GLU A 62 -4.53 10.91 0.10
C GLU A 62 -5.73 9.97 0.34
N ASP A 63 -5.49 8.80 0.91
CA ASP A 63 -6.56 7.84 1.17
C ASP A 63 -7.19 8.07 2.55
N ALA A 64 -6.44 8.59 3.55
CA ALA A 64 -6.99 9.06 4.82
C ALA A 64 -8.03 10.15 4.60
N LEU A 65 -7.71 11.16 3.79
CA LEU A 65 -8.62 12.24 3.44
C LEU A 65 -9.84 11.73 2.66
N TYR A 66 -9.64 10.79 1.75
CA TYR A 66 -10.74 10.14 1.03
C TYR A 66 -11.69 9.39 1.96
N LEU A 67 -11.20 8.67 2.98
CA LEU A 67 -12.03 7.98 3.96
C LEU A 67 -12.74 8.98 4.88
N SER A 68 -12.02 9.98 5.39
CA SER A 68 -12.55 11.03 6.25
C SER A 68 -13.69 11.81 5.56
N SER A 69 -13.54 12.15 4.28
CA SER A 69 -14.61 12.80 3.50
C SER A 69 -15.87 11.94 3.33
N ARG A 70 -15.84 10.67 3.74
CA ARG A 70 -16.97 9.72 3.74
C ARG A 70 -17.50 9.44 5.15
N GLY A 71 -17.11 10.23 6.13
CA GLY A 71 -17.55 10.11 7.52
C GLY A 71 -16.87 8.99 8.29
N VAL A 72 -15.70 8.51 7.83
CA VAL A 72 -14.89 7.52 8.56
C VAL A 72 -13.90 8.27 9.45
N GLU A 73 -13.86 7.95 10.73
CA GLU A 73 -12.81 8.41 11.65
C GLU A 73 -11.48 7.74 11.27
N VAL A 74 -10.47 8.51 10.89
CA VAL A 74 -9.20 7.98 10.43
C VAL A 74 -8.06 8.44 11.32
N LEU A 75 -7.35 7.47 11.88
CA LEU A 75 -6.02 7.66 12.45
C LEU A 75 -5.01 7.13 11.43
N ALA A 76 -4.18 8.00 10.88
CA ALA A 76 -3.22 7.67 9.85
C ALA A 76 -1.79 7.85 10.35
N CYS A 77 -0.89 6.93 10.06
CA CYS A 77 0.51 7.02 10.46
C CYS A 77 1.48 6.76 9.31
N ASP A 78 2.62 7.43 9.37
CA ASP A 78 3.77 7.21 8.49
C ASP A 78 5.06 7.47 9.27
N ALA A 79 6.14 6.76 8.92
CA ALA A 79 7.43 6.96 9.55
C ALA A 79 8.11 8.28 9.10
N SER A 80 7.77 8.78 7.92
CA SER A 80 8.31 10.02 7.36
C SER A 80 7.64 11.25 7.97
N ARG A 81 8.44 12.12 8.56
CA ARG A 81 7.98 13.41 9.13
C ARG A 81 7.45 14.34 8.04
N GLU A 82 8.12 14.37 6.89
CA GLU A 82 7.74 15.23 5.78
C GLU A 82 6.44 14.75 5.10
N MET A 83 6.24 13.42 4.97
CA MET A 83 4.96 12.88 4.49
C MET A 83 3.80 13.32 5.40
N ILE A 84 3.99 13.24 6.73
CA ILE A 84 3.00 13.69 7.70
C ILE A 84 2.81 15.21 7.67
N ALA A 85 3.86 16.00 7.44
CA ALA A 85 3.72 17.44 7.27
C ALA A 85 2.85 17.79 6.04
N VAL A 86 3.09 17.13 4.91
CA VAL A 86 2.27 17.29 3.69
C VAL A 86 0.83 16.86 3.95
N SER A 87 0.60 15.70 4.59
CA SER A 87 -0.74 15.20 4.87
C SER A 87 -1.54 16.13 5.78
N ARG A 88 -0.93 16.68 6.83
CA ARG A 88 -1.56 17.67 7.72
C ARG A 88 -1.90 18.96 6.99
N ARG A 89 -1.01 19.45 6.13
CA ARG A 89 -1.29 20.62 5.28
C ARG A 89 -2.48 20.37 4.36
N LYS A 90 -2.56 19.21 3.70
CA LYS A 90 -3.69 18.83 2.84
C LYS A 90 -5.00 18.74 3.66
N ALA A 91 -4.96 18.16 4.85
CA ALA A 91 -6.12 18.08 5.74
C ALA A 91 -6.64 19.48 6.13
N ALA A 92 -5.75 20.39 6.53
CA ALA A 92 -6.11 21.75 6.88
C ALA A 92 -6.77 22.51 5.70
N LEU A 93 -6.26 22.32 4.48
CA LEU A 93 -6.82 22.94 3.26
C LEU A 93 -8.17 22.33 2.85
N ALA A 94 -8.38 21.05 3.10
CA ALA A 94 -9.60 20.32 2.72
C ALA A 94 -10.68 20.34 3.82
N GLY A 95 -10.42 20.91 5.01
CA GLY A 95 -11.32 20.82 6.17
C GLY A 95 -11.49 19.36 6.65
N GLY A 96 -10.48 18.52 6.48
CA GLY A 96 -10.54 17.09 6.79
C GLY A 96 -10.24 16.82 8.27
N GLU A 97 -10.96 15.87 8.86
CA GLU A 97 -10.85 15.50 10.29
C GLU A 97 -9.89 14.33 10.56
N ALA A 98 -9.17 13.83 9.54
CA ALA A 98 -8.22 12.75 9.71
C ALA A 98 -7.05 13.16 10.61
N VAL A 99 -6.68 12.31 11.56
CA VAL A 99 -5.57 12.52 12.50
C VAL A 99 -4.31 11.87 11.94
N PHE A 100 -3.20 12.62 11.86
CA PHE A 100 -1.94 12.17 11.30
C PHE A 100 -0.83 12.12 12.35
N LEU A 101 -0.16 10.97 12.48
CA LEU A 101 0.91 10.72 13.44
C LEU A 101 2.21 10.31 12.73
N VAL A 102 3.33 10.87 13.19
CA VAL A 102 4.66 10.35 12.82
C VAL A 102 4.88 9.10 13.66
N LEU A 103 4.70 7.93 13.06
CA LEU A 103 4.85 6.65 13.75
C LEU A 103 5.21 5.57 12.71
N ALA A 104 6.29 4.85 12.95
CA ALA A 104 6.67 3.70 12.12
C ALA A 104 5.72 2.52 12.35
N THR A 105 5.49 1.73 11.30
CA THR A 105 4.64 0.53 11.37
C THR A 105 5.11 -0.45 12.44
N GLU A 106 6.41 -0.53 12.69
CA GLU A 106 7.01 -1.39 13.72
C GLU A 106 6.71 -0.94 15.16
N SER A 107 6.18 0.28 15.32
CA SER A 107 5.84 0.88 16.62
C SER A 107 4.34 1.01 16.88
N ILE A 108 3.48 0.42 16.04
CA ILE A 108 2.01 0.60 16.13
C ILE A 108 1.41 0.12 17.45
N ARG A 109 2.09 -0.73 18.21
CA ARG A 109 1.69 -1.12 19.57
C ARG A 109 1.51 0.09 20.51
N GLU A 110 2.18 1.20 20.24
CA GLU A 110 2.03 2.45 20.99
C GLU A 110 0.62 3.04 20.86
N LEU A 111 -0.15 2.58 19.88
CA LEU A 111 -1.55 2.99 19.69
C LEU A 111 -2.54 2.20 20.56
N ALA A 112 -2.09 1.37 21.48
CA ALA A 112 -2.98 0.54 22.33
C ALA A 112 -4.05 1.36 23.05
N GLY A 113 -3.71 2.56 23.55
CA GLY A 113 -4.66 3.47 24.20
C GLY A 113 -5.68 4.13 23.25
N LYS A 114 -5.54 3.90 21.95
CA LYS A 114 -6.44 4.40 20.89
C LYS A 114 -7.27 3.29 20.24
N ALA A 115 -7.09 2.05 20.67
CA ALA A 115 -7.87 0.89 20.22
C ALA A 115 -9.31 0.93 20.77
N PRO A 116 -10.28 0.17 20.20
CA PRO A 116 -10.12 -0.65 19.00
C PRO A 116 -10.42 0.11 17.69
N PHE A 117 -9.89 -0.44 16.58
CA PHE A 117 -10.24 0.00 15.21
C PHE A 117 -11.12 -1.05 14.52
N ASP A 118 -12.08 -0.61 13.70
CA ASP A 118 -12.96 -1.50 12.92
C ASP A 118 -12.30 -1.95 11.62
N GLY A 119 -11.34 -1.18 11.14
CA GLY A 119 -10.61 -1.46 9.92
C GLY A 119 -9.16 -1.01 9.96
N VAL A 120 -8.32 -1.70 9.18
CA VAL A 120 -6.93 -1.30 8.91
C VAL A 120 -6.72 -1.19 7.43
N PHE A 121 -6.07 -0.13 7.01
CA PHE A 121 -5.72 0.09 5.62
C PHE A 121 -4.24 0.39 5.45
N SER A 122 -3.63 -0.11 4.39
CA SER A 122 -2.31 0.31 3.92
C SER A 122 -2.26 0.21 2.41
N ASN A 123 -1.76 1.25 1.74
CA ASN A 123 -1.76 1.33 0.29
C ASN A 123 -0.33 1.40 -0.28
N PHE A 124 -0.20 0.94 -1.54
CA PHE A 124 0.99 1.10 -2.38
C PHE A 124 2.31 0.73 -1.73
N SER A 125 2.37 -0.49 -1.15
CA SER A 125 3.62 -1.18 -0.83
C SER A 125 4.42 -0.66 0.37
N GLY A 126 3.89 0.24 1.20
CA GLY A 126 4.57 0.64 2.43
C GLY A 126 4.93 -0.58 3.30
N LEU A 127 4.04 -1.55 3.40
CA LEU A 127 4.28 -2.80 4.15
C LEU A 127 5.35 -3.72 3.55
N ASN A 128 5.73 -3.54 2.29
CA ASN A 128 6.85 -4.29 1.70
C ASN A 128 8.22 -3.89 2.28
N CYS A 129 8.28 -2.77 3.02
CA CYS A 129 9.49 -2.31 3.71
C CYS A 129 9.54 -2.78 5.18
N VAL A 130 8.49 -3.45 5.69
CA VAL A 130 8.41 -3.96 7.06
C VAL A 130 8.97 -5.38 7.11
N PRO A 131 10.07 -5.64 7.83
CA PRO A 131 10.72 -6.96 7.82
C PRO A 131 9.94 -8.00 8.63
N ASP A 132 9.39 -7.64 9.78
CA ASP A 132 8.63 -8.54 10.66
C ASP A 132 7.12 -8.43 10.47
N MET A 133 6.61 -9.17 9.50
CA MET A 133 5.18 -9.22 9.22
C MET A 133 4.39 -10.05 10.24
N SER A 134 5.05 -10.97 10.96
CA SER A 134 4.38 -11.78 11.99
C SER A 134 4.15 -10.94 13.24
N GLY A 135 5.15 -10.18 13.68
CA GLY A 135 5.01 -9.20 14.75
C GLY A 135 3.98 -8.12 14.40
N LEU A 136 3.96 -7.65 13.16
CA LEU A 136 2.93 -6.71 12.68
C LEU A 136 1.52 -7.32 12.81
N ALA A 137 1.33 -8.58 12.40
CA ALA A 137 0.02 -9.23 12.51
C ALA A 137 -0.42 -9.38 13.98
N GLU A 138 0.50 -9.71 14.87
CA GLU A 138 0.25 -9.78 16.30
C GLU A 138 -0.14 -8.41 16.88
N ASP A 139 0.63 -7.37 16.60
CA ASP A 139 0.35 -6.01 17.08
C ASP A 139 -1.02 -5.50 16.57
N LEU A 140 -1.31 -5.71 15.27
CA LEU A 140 -2.61 -5.37 14.70
C LEU A 140 -3.75 -6.12 15.37
N SER A 141 -3.54 -7.40 15.73
CA SER A 141 -4.58 -8.20 16.38
C SER A 141 -5.03 -7.65 17.74
N ARG A 142 -4.17 -6.89 18.41
CA ARG A 142 -4.45 -6.22 19.68
C ARG A 142 -5.13 -4.86 19.51
N LEU A 143 -5.00 -4.28 18.32
CA LEU A 143 -5.51 -2.93 18.02
C LEU A 143 -6.90 -2.95 17.35
N VAL A 144 -7.33 -4.09 16.82
CA VAL A 144 -8.58 -4.17 16.05
C VAL A 144 -9.68 -4.93 16.79
N ALA A 145 -10.91 -4.51 16.54
CA ALA A 145 -12.11 -5.20 17.03
C ALA A 145 -12.25 -6.61 16.41
N PRO A 146 -13.00 -7.52 17.06
CA PRO A 146 -13.39 -8.78 16.43
C PRO A 146 -14.08 -8.53 15.07
N ARG A 147 -13.77 -9.38 14.08
CA ARG A 147 -14.26 -9.24 12.69
C ARG A 147 -13.81 -7.98 11.94
N ALA A 148 -12.89 -7.19 12.49
CA ALA A 148 -12.31 -6.06 11.79
C ALA A 148 -11.73 -6.47 10.42
N ARG A 149 -11.84 -5.57 9.45
CA ARG A 149 -11.34 -5.78 8.08
C ARG A 149 -10.00 -5.11 7.89
N LEU A 150 -9.05 -5.85 7.34
CA LEU A 150 -7.76 -5.30 6.91
C LEU A 150 -7.71 -5.34 5.39
N LEU A 151 -7.40 -4.20 4.76
CA LEU A 151 -7.21 -4.10 3.32
C LEU A 151 -5.79 -3.60 3.05
N LEU A 152 -4.93 -4.49 2.57
CA LEU A 152 -3.50 -4.26 2.42
C LEU A 152 -3.11 -4.33 0.93
N CYS A 153 -2.67 -3.22 0.37
CA CYS A 153 -2.17 -3.13 -1.00
C CYS A 153 -0.64 -3.19 -1.00
N VAL A 154 -0.11 -4.32 -1.42
CA VAL A 154 1.32 -4.66 -1.35
C VAL A 154 1.87 -5.01 -2.72
N SER A 155 3.16 -4.79 -2.97
CA SER A 155 3.82 -5.24 -4.20
C SER A 155 3.80 -6.75 -4.32
N GLY A 156 3.39 -7.24 -5.49
CA GLY A 156 3.37 -8.65 -5.80
C GLY A 156 4.76 -9.19 -6.18
N ARG A 157 4.94 -10.50 -5.99
CA ARG A 157 6.17 -11.20 -6.40
C ARG A 157 6.32 -11.30 -7.92
N CYS A 158 5.23 -11.32 -8.65
CA CYS A 158 5.21 -11.34 -10.11
C CYS A 158 4.41 -10.14 -10.62
N CYS A 159 5.02 -9.39 -11.55
CA CYS A 159 4.37 -8.28 -12.24
C CYS A 159 4.54 -8.49 -13.75
N LEU A 160 3.47 -8.79 -14.48
CA LEU A 160 3.53 -9.04 -15.91
C LEU A 160 4.09 -7.86 -16.70
N TRP A 161 3.73 -6.65 -16.31
CA TRP A 161 4.26 -5.43 -16.95
C TRP A 161 5.77 -5.29 -16.74
N GLU A 162 6.27 -5.57 -15.53
CA GLU A 162 7.70 -5.51 -15.24
C GLU A 162 8.47 -6.55 -16.05
N LEU A 163 7.94 -7.78 -16.11
CA LEU A 163 8.51 -8.84 -16.94
C LEU A 163 8.57 -8.43 -18.40
N ALA A 164 7.44 -8.06 -19.01
CA ALA A 164 7.37 -7.69 -20.43
C ALA A 164 8.26 -6.47 -20.74
N TRP A 165 8.22 -5.44 -19.91
CA TRP A 165 8.97 -4.20 -20.12
C TRP A 165 10.49 -4.41 -20.08
N TYR A 166 10.99 -5.12 -19.07
CA TYR A 166 12.43 -5.32 -18.93
C TYR A 166 12.98 -6.41 -19.83
N LEU A 167 12.19 -7.45 -20.16
CA LEU A 167 12.58 -8.42 -21.19
C LEU A 167 12.66 -7.76 -22.57
N GLY A 168 11.67 -6.92 -22.93
CA GLY A 168 11.70 -6.15 -24.17
C GLY A 168 12.87 -5.16 -24.29
N LYS A 169 13.50 -4.80 -23.14
CA LYS A 169 14.73 -3.99 -23.10
C LYS A 169 16.03 -4.78 -22.97
N GLY A 170 15.97 -6.12 -23.06
CA GLY A 170 17.16 -6.97 -22.90
C GLY A 170 17.72 -6.99 -21.46
N LEU A 171 16.90 -6.72 -20.44
CA LEU A 171 17.32 -6.61 -19.03
C LEU A 171 16.68 -7.72 -18.15
N PRO A 172 17.00 -9.02 -18.40
CA PRO A 172 16.34 -10.12 -17.70
C PRO A 172 16.56 -10.09 -16.17
N ALA A 173 17.74 -9.67 -15.71
CA ALA A 173 18.03 -9.55 -14.28
C ALA A 173 17.05 -8.59 -13.56
N LYS A 174 16.63 -7.50 -14.23
CA LYS A 174 15.60 -6.57 -13.72
C LYS A 174 14.20 -7.15 -13.85
N ALA A 175 13.91 -7.88 -14.95
CA ALA A 175 12.60 -8.50 -15.16
C ALA A 175 12.26 -9.49 -14.02
N PHE A 176 13.20 -10.30 -13.59
CA PHE A 176 13.00 -11.35 -12.60
C PHE A 176 13.39 -10.95 -11.16
N ARG A 177 13.72 -9.67 -10.91
CA ARG A 177 14.23 -9.23 -9.60
C ARG A 177 13.28 -9.53 -8.44
N ARG A 178 11.96 -9.35 -8.62
CA ARG A 178 10.97 -9.61 -7.57
C ARG A 178 10.87 -11.08 -7.16
N LEU A 179 11.20 -12.00 -8.10
CA LEU A 179 11.17 -13.44 -7.81
C LEU A 179 12.22 -13.87 -6.78
N ARG A 180 13.27 -13.06 -6.56
CA ARG A 180 14.26 -13.29 -5.50
C ARG A 180 13.67 -13.13 -4.10
N GLY A 181 12.50 -12.49 -3.97
CA GLY A 181 11.78 -12.31 -2.70
C GLY A 181 12.19 -11.09 -1.89
N ALA A 182 13.38 -10.54 -2.12
CA ALA A 182 13.85 -9.28 -1.58
C ALA A 182 14.72 -8.56 -2.60
N VAL A 183 14.67 -7.24 -2.61
CA VAL A 183 15.49 -6.37 -3.47
C VAL A 183 15.89 -5.15 -2.67
N THR A 184 17.14 -4.73 -2.78
CA THR A 184 17.57 -3.42 -2.28
C THR A 184 17.03 -2.34 -3.22
N ALA A 185 16.14 -1.50 -2.74
CA ALA A 185 15.72 -0.29 -3.41
C ALA A 185 16.66 0.85 -3.06
N ARG A 186 16.85 1.76 -4.03
CA ARG A 186 17.61 2.99 -3.84
C ARG A 186 16.73 4.17 -4.22
N ILE A 187 16.40 5.01 -3.25
CA ILE A 187 15.62 6.23 -3.44
C ILE A 187 16.41 7.38 -2.81
N GLU A 188 16.62 8.45 -3.57
CA GLU A 188 17.34 9.67 -3.13
C GLU A 188 18.66 9.36 -2.40
N GLY A 189 19.43 8.38 -2.91
CA GLY A 189 20.71 7.97 -2.34
C GLY A 189 20.63 7.10 -1.07
N ARG A 190 19.43 6.76 -0.61
CA ARG A 190 19.22 5.85 0.52
C ARG A 190 18.87 4.45 0.03
N GLU A 191 19.49 3.44 0.63
CA GLU A 191 19.23 2.04 0.32
C GLU A 191 18.48 1.36 1.45
N PHE A 192 17.45 0.59 1.09
CA PHE A 192 16.67 -0.19 2.04
C PHE A 192 16.09 -1.43 1.36
N PRO A 193 15.84 -2.51 2.13
CA PRO A 193 15.24 -3.72 1.58
C PRO A 193 13.75 -3.51 1.28
N VAL A 194 13.31 -4.00 0.13
CA VAL A 194 11.91 -4.16 -0.23
C VAL A 194 11.63 -5.64 -0.41
N LEU A 195 10.69 -6.14 0.37
CA LEU A 195 10.31 -7.55 0.39
C LEU A 195 9.15 -7.81 -0.57
N TYR A 196 9.19 -8.96 -1.24
CA TYR A 196 8.12 -9.41 -2.14
C TYR A 196 7.58 -10.78 -1.67
N PRO A 197 6.81 -10.84 -0.57
CA PRO A 197 6.26 -12.09 -0.10
C PRO A 197 5.21 -12.63 -1.07
N THR A 198 5.12 -13.94 -1.15
CA THR A 198 4.02 -14.61 -1.87
C THR A 198 2.70 -14.47 -1.11
N ILE A 199 1.58 -14.65 -1.80
CA ILE A 199 0.23 -14.71 -1.17
C ILE A 199 0.20 -15.77 -0.05
N ARG A 200 0.89 -16.91 -0.26
CA ARG A 200 1.00 -17.98 0.76
C ARG A 200 1.73 -17.50 2.01
N GLN A 201 2.83 -16.73 1.85
CA GLN A 201 3.59 -16.17 2.98
C GLN A 201 2.78 -15.11 3.73
N TRP A 202 2.07 -14.21 3.04
CA TRP A 202 1.14 -13.28 3.67
C TRP A 202 0.09 -14.01 4.49
N ARG A 203 -0.59 -14.99 3.87
CA ARG A 203 -1.60 -15.82 4.54
C ARG A 203 -1.04 -16.54 5.77
N SER A 204 0.14 -17.15 5.67
CA SER A 204 0.75 -17.91 6.77
C SER A 204 1.09 -17.03 7.97
N ARG A 205 1.70 -15.85 7.73
CA ARG A 205 2.13 -14.93 8.79
C ARG A 205 0.96 -14.25 9.51
N PHE A 206 -0.13 -14.02 8.80
CA PHE A 206 -1.34 -13.40 9.36
C PHE A 206 -2.32 -14.42 9.96
N ARG A 207 -2.24 -15.69 9.54
CA ARG A 207 -3.18 -16.76 9.92
C ARG A 207 -3.49 -16.92 11.42
N PRO A 208 -2.54 -16.75 12.36
CA PRO A 208 -2.86 -16.90 13.79
C PRO A 208 -3.98 -15.97 14.27
N PHE A 209 -4.13 -14.81 13.60
CA PHE A 209 -5.03 -13.75 14.03
C PHE A 209 -6.05 -13.34 12.98
N PHE A 210 -5.75 -13.62 11.68
CA PHE A 210 -6.54 -13.11 10.56
C PHE A 210 -6.74 -14.17 9.48
N ALA A 211 -7.96 -14.27 8.97
CA ALA A 211 -8.31 -15.10 7.83
C ALA A 211 -8.19 -14.28 6.52
N LEU A 212 -7.40 -14.75 5.55
CA LEU A 212 -7.34 -14.16 4.22
C LEU A 212 -8.64 -14.47 3.46
N ARG A 213 -9.47 -13.48 3.22
CA ARG A 213 -10.78 -13.59 2.57
C ARG A 213 -10.73 -13.39 1.06
N ARG A 214 -9.92 -12.43 0.60
CA ARG A 214 -9.81 -12.12 -0.84
C ARG A 214 -8.41 -11.70 -1.21
N VAL A 215 -8.10 -11.93 -2.47
CA VAL A 215 -6.89 -11.43 -3.15
C VAL A 215 -7.31 -10.90 -4.51
N ARG A 216 -6.81 -9.73 -4.86
CA ARG A 216 -7.01 -9.11 -6.16
C ARG A 216 -5.70 -8.52 -6.67
N ALA A 217 -5.44 -8.63 -7.96
CA ALA A 217 -4.40 -7.84 -8.63
C ALA A 217 -4.85 -6.39 -8.79
N VAL A 218 -3.91 -5.48 -8.65
CA VAL A 218 -4.01 -4.06 -9.01
C VAL A 218 -2.84 -3.75 -9.95
N GLY A 219 -3.11 -3.12 -11.08
CA GLY A 219 -2.09 -2.93 -12.11
C GLY A 219 -1.73 -4.23 -12.84
N LEU A 220 -2.71 -5.08 -13.13
CA LEU A 220 -2.56 -6.24 -14.00
C LEU A 220 -2.53 -5.81 -15.48
N PHE A 221 -3.50 -4.99 -15.88
CA PHE A 221 -3.62 -4.38 -17.20
C PHE A 221 -3.18 -2.91 -17.19
N VAL A 222 -3.46 -2.16 -16.12
CA VAL A 222 -2.94 -0.81 -15.93
C VAL A 222 -1.43 -0.90 -15.72
N PRO A 223 -0.61 -0.19 -16.54
CA PRO A 223 0.84 -0.25 -16.41
C PRO A 223 1.34 0.36 -15.09
N PRO A 224 2.59 0.05 -14.68
CA PRO A 224 3.27 0.75 -13.60
C PRO A 224 3.65 2.20 -13.97
N THR A 225 3.99 3.00 -12.95
CA THR A 225 4.28 4.44 -13.10
C THR A 225 5.45 4.77 -14.01
N TYR A 226 6.43 3.87 -14.20
CA TYR A 226 7.53 4.10 -15.14
C TYR A 226 7.09 4.13 -16.62
N VAL A 227 5.82 3.79 -16.92
CA VAL A 227 5.18 3.92 -18.24
C VAL A 227 4.27 5.16 -18.30
N GLU A 228 4.32 6.05 -17.31
CA GLU A 228 3.45 7.22 -17.21
C GLU A 228 3.52 8.14 -18.46
N GLY A 229 4.68 8.29 -19.09
CA GLY A 229 4.81 9.07 -20.33
C GLY A 229 3.93 8.57 -21.48
N TRP A 230 3.73 7.26 -21.60
CA TRP A 230 2.79 6.65 -22.54
C TRP A 230 1.35 6.82 -22.04
N ALA A 231 1.11 6.61 -20.76
CA ALA A 231 -0.22 6.71 -20.15
C ALA A 231 -0.85 8.11 -20.31
N ARG A 232 -0.07 9.16 -20.10
CA ARG A 232 -0.50 10.56 -20.29
C ARG A 232 -1.00 10.84 -21.71
N ARG A 233 -0.39 10.23 -22.71
CA ARG A 233 -0.81 10.38 -24.12
C ARG A 233 -2.06 9.57 -24.45
N ARG A 234 -2.44 8.60 -23.61
CA ARG A 234 -3.54 7.66 -23.87
C ARG A 234 -4.45 7.43 -22.66
N PRO A 235 -5.01 8.47 -22.05
CA PRO A 235 -5.79 8.34 -20.80
C PRO A 235 -7.05 7.49 -20.99
N ARG A 236 -7.68 7.53 -22.19
CA ARG A 236 -8.83 6.68 -22.51
C ARG A 236 -8.47 5.18 -22.52
N THR A 237 -7.31 4.84 -23.06
CA THR A 237 -6.78 3.46 -23.04
C THR A 237 -6.54 3.01 -21.61
N VAL A 238 -5.89 3.83 -20.77
CA VAL A 238 -5.66 3.51 -19.36
C VAL A 238 -6.99 3.31 -18.62
N ALA A 239 -8.01 4.11 -18.90
CA ALA A 239 -9.34 3.91 -18.32
C ALA A 239 -9.99 2.58 -18.76
N ALA A 240 -9.80 2.16 -20.01
CA ALA A 240 -10.24 0.84 -20.49
C ALA A 240 -9.48 -0.30 -19.80
N LEU A 241 -8.14 -0.20 -19.68
CA LEU A 241 -7.31 -1.16 -18.94
C LEU A 241 -7.72 -1.24 -17.46
N ALA A 242 -8.07 -0.12 -16.82
CA ALA A 242 -8.58 -0.13 -15.46
C ALA A 242 -9.95 -0.84 -15.34
N ARG A 243 -10.79 -0.83 -16.39
CA ARG A 243 -12.02 -1.65 -16.40
C ARG A 243 -11.69 -3.14 -16.48
N LEU A 244 -10.68 -3.54 -17.28
CA LEU A 244 -10.20 -4.93 -17.34
C LEU A 244 -9.63 -5.36 -15.99
N ASP A 245 -8.83 -4.54 -15.31
CA ASP A 245 -8.35 -4.82 -13.95
C ASP A 245 -9.51 -5.07 -12.99
N ARG A 246 -10.56 -4.23 -13.04
CA ARG A 246 -11.75 -4.42 -12.21
C ARG A 246 -12.50 -5.72 -12.53
N ARG A 247 -12.51 -6.14 -13.77
CA ARG A 247 -13.22 -7.36 -14.21
C ARG A 247 -12.45 -8.63 -13.88
N PHE A 248 -11.14 -8.64 -14.13
CA PHE A 248 -10.33 -9.85 -14.13
C PHE A 248 -9.31 -9.96 -12.98
N GLY A 249 -9.03 -8.86 -12.29
CA GLY A 249 -8.01 -8.83 -11.24
C GLY A 249 -8.23 -9.80 -10.06
N ALA A 250 -9.47 -10.28 -9.85
CA ALA A 250 -9.78 -11.26 -8.82
C ALA A 250 -9.73 -12.73 -9.30
N TRP A 251 -9.50 -12.98 -10.60
CA TRP A 251 -9.46 -14.34 -11.12
C TRP A 251 -8.29 -15.13 -10.50
N PRO A 252 -8.49 -16.39 -10.12
CA PRO A 252 -7.48 -17.20 -9.42
C PRO A 252 -6.13 -17.26 -10.13
N LEU A 253 -6.12 -17.36 -11.47
CA LEU A 253 -4.91 -17.43 -12.27
C LEU A 253 -4.22 -16.06 -12.46
N LEU A 254 -4.95 -14.95 -12.36
CA LEU A 254 -4.46 -13.60 -12.67
C LEU A 254 -4.15 -12.76 -11.44
N ARG A 255 -4.80 -13.06 -10.30
CA ARG A 255 -4.73 -12.24 -9.07
C ARG A 255 -3.33 -12.08 -8.48
N GLY A 256 -2.37 -12.91 -8.88
CA GLY A 256 -0.98 -12.87 -8.44
C GLY A 256 -0.01 -12.15 -9.38
N LEU A 257 -0.50 -11.63 -10.52
CA LEU A 257 0.32 -11.17 -11.65
C LEU A 257 0.32 -9.64 -11.84
N GLY A 258 -0.36 -8.91 -10.96
CA GLY A 258 -0.41 -7.45 -10.99
C GLY A 258 0.83 -6.80 -10.39
N ASP A 259 0.98 -5.50 -10.62
CA ASP A 259 2.01 -4.69 -9.97
C ASP A 259 1.86 -4.74 -8.44
N HIS A 260 0.60 -4.65 -7.97
CA HIS A 260 0.26 -4.83 -6.57
C HIS A 260 -0.77 -5.95 -6.38
N LEU A 261 -0.81 -6.46 -5.15
CA LEU A 261 -1.81 -7.36 -4.61
C LEU A 261 -2.62 -6.61 -3.57
N LEU A 262 -3.93 -6.61 -3.72
CA LEU A 262 -4.85 -6.14 -2.68
C LEU A 262 -5.33 -7.35 -1.89
N LEU A 263 -4.90 -7.44 -0.65
CA LEU A 263 -5.18 -8.53 0.28
C LEU A 263 -6.26 -8.07 1.27
N GLU A 264 -7.35 -8.79 1.33
CA GLU A 264 -8.42 -8.55 2.31
C GLU A 264 -8.37 -9.64 3.38
N PHE A 265 -8.07 -9.23 4.61
CA PHE A 265 -8.10 -10.08 5.79
C PHE A 265 -9.28 -9.71 6.70
N GLU A 266 -9.68 -10.65 7.53
CA GLU A 266 -10.68 -10.46 8.57
C GLU A 266 -10.14 -11.02 9.88
N ARG A 267 -10.31 -10.28 10.97
CA ARG A 267 -9.96 -10.73 12.33
C ARG A 267 -10.82 -11.93 12.72
N THR A 268 -10.15 -13.00 13.12
CA THR A 268 -10.77 -14.28 13.57
C THR A 268 -11.19 -14.20 15.03
#